data_b2ed475517c519eb51a8e70d0958bb0a
#
_entry.id   b2ed475517c519eb51a8e70d0958bb0a
#
_cell.length_a   1.000
_cell.length_b   1.000
_cell.length_c   1.000
_cell.angle_alpha   90.00
_cell.angle_beta   90.00
_cell.angle_gamma   90.00
#
_symmetry.space_group_name_H-M   'P 1'
#
loop_
_entity.id
_entity.type
_entity.pdbx_description
1 polymer ?
#
loop_
_entity_poly.entity_id
_entity_poly.type
_entity_poly.pdbx_seq_one_letter_code
_entity_poly.pdbx_strand_id
1 'polypeptide(L)'
;MIDKNVKSRAEEVYEQFCHRHSKDDEFNDWEGYRTQLTDFVIRNIKPGSSLLILGAGKCSDLDLGMLSEHCGSITLSDYRPETAEEAFRQYGLQPSGTLRFSGSDYVGITDGDYIHYTETLLAVMEKLRDCPGDSLESSAGSELQELRNDLEQIYRNNEAYEIDLGGVYDNAVIAGVHSQLNNSFRGIFQYARKYTEDRGGKIRYLNELNAAIFETTGKHSLYLVRRLNEAVFSSVREGVIYGYEKRIIFTPEGAESPVIGTVDGARQAGEEVEGFNAADRMGCLWPLSRRRGVKFEMDICCFKAAELKTANE
;
A
#
# COMPACT_ATOMS: atom_id res chain seq x y z
N MET A 1 17.24 -34.55 -18.75
CA MET A 1 16.49 -34.09 -17.56
C MET A 1 16.80 -32.61 -17.42
N ILE A 2 15.88 -31.73 -17.83
CA ILE A 2 16.01 -30.29 -17.61
C ILE A 2 15.75 -30.11 -16.12
N ASP A 3 16.69 -29.53 -15.42
CA ASP A 3 16.62 -29.23 -13.99
C ASP A 3 15.44 -28.26 -13.78
N LYS A 4 14.34 -28.75 -13.23
CA LYS A 4 13.07 -28.02 -13.06
C LYS A 4 13.12 -26.93 -11.98
N ASN A 5 14.30 -26.59 -11.47
CA ASN A 5 14.48 -25.70 -10.31
C ASN A 5 15.33 -24.44 -10.59
N VAL A 6 15.62 -24.09 -11.84
CA VAL A 6 16.30 -22.82 -12.13
C VAL A 6 15.24 -21.73 -12.25
N LYS A 7 15.13 -20.87 -11.21
CA LYS A 7 14.27 -19.69 -11.23
C LYS A 7 14.69 -18.71 -12.32
N SER A 8 13.71 -18.04 -12.93
CA SER A 8 13.98 -16.94 -13.85
C SER A 8 14.57 -15.74 -13.09
N ARG A 9 15.26 -14.85 -13.81
CA ARG A 9 15.75 -13.57 -13.22
C ARG A 9 14.62 -12.71 -12.65
N ALA A 10 13.46 -12.76 -13.27
CA ALA A 10 12.28 -12.02 -12.82
C ALA A 10 11.73 -12.58 -11.52
N GLU A 11 11.65 -13.91 -11.40
CA GLU A 11 11.26 -14.57 -10.15
C GLU A 11 12.22 -14.24 -9.01
N GLU A 12 13.56 -14.25 -9.27
CA GLU A 12 14.55 -13.86 -8.27
C GLU A 12 14.35 -12.42 -7.75
N VAL A 13 14.11 -11.47 -8.66
CA VAL A 13 13.88 -10.05 -8.31
C VAL A 13 12.57 -9.89 -7.55
N TYR A 14 11.51 -10.54 -8.01
CA TYR A 14 10.19 -10.48 -7.37
C TYR A 14 10.23 -11.08 -5.96
N GLU A 15 10.89 -12.22 -5.77
CA GLU A 15 11.07 -12.82 -4.45
C GLU A 15 11.87 -11.92 -3.50
N GLN A 16 12.95 -11.29 -3.98
CA GLN A 16 13.68 -10.32 -3.17
C GLN A 16 12.80 -9.15 -2.74
N PHE A 17 11.91 -8.69 -3.61
CA PHE A 17 10.92 -7.68 -3.27
C PHE A 17 9.92 -8.20 -2.22
N CYS A 18 9.39 -9.41 -2.39
CA CYS A 18 8.44 -10.01 -1.44
C CYS A 18 9.05 -10.25 -0.05
N HIS A 19 10.31 -10.68 0.01
CA HIS A 19 11.02 -10.94 1.26
C HIS A 19 11.73 -9.70 1.85
N ARG A 20 11.36 -8.49 1.39
CA ARG A 20 11.92 -7.27 1.96
C ARG A 20 11.52 -7.12 3.43
N HIS A 21 12.50 -6.84 4.26
CA HIS A 21 12.28 -6.49 5.65
C HIS A 21 12.52 -4.99 5.84
N SER A 22 11.64 -4.33 6.57
CA SER A 22 11.91 -2.99 7.07
C SER A 22 13.11 -3.06 8.01
N LYS A 23 14.02 -2.06 7.91
CA LYS A 23 15.12 -1.89 8.85
C LYS A 23 14.75 -0.93 9.98
N ASP A 24 13.55 -0.36 9.93
CA ASP A 24 13.03 0.54 10.95
C ASP A 24 12.37 -0.30 12.05
N ASP A 25 12.52 0.14 13.29
CA ASP A 25 11.81 -0.43 14.43
C ASP A 25 10.42 0.21 14.52
N GLU A 26 9.56 -0.16 13.58
CA GLU A 26 8.23 0.42 13.40
C GLU A 26 7.42 0.38 14.69
N PHE A 27 7.53 -0.71 15.45
CA PHE A 27 6.78 -0.86 16.67
C PHE A 27 7.13 0.19 17.73
N ASN A 28 8.41 0.44 17.97
CA ASN A 28 8.85 1.46 18.92
C ASN A 28 8.78 2.86 18.30
N ASP A 29 9.12 3.00 17.02
CA ASP A 29 9.12 4.29 16.35
C ASP A 29 7.73 4.91 16.21
N TRP A 30 6.68 4.08 16.10
CA TRP A 30 5.31 4.52 15.89
C TRP A 30 4.47 4.56 17.18
N GLU A 31 5.05 4.35 18.35
CA GLU A 31 4.32 4.30 19.63
C GLU A 31 3.35 5.49 19.82
N GLY A 32 3.83 6.71 19.60
CA GLY A 32 3.01 7.91 19.74
C GLY A 32 1.89 8.01 18.74
N TYR A 33 2.12 7.58 17.48
CA TYR A 33 1.08 7.49 16.44
C TYR A 33 0.07 6.40 16.78
N ARG A 34 0.56 5.20 17.12
CA ARG A 34 -0.24 4.05 17.53
C ARG A 34 -1.21 4.39 18.67
N THR A 35 -0.70 5.04 19.71
CA THR A 35 -1.54 5.47 20.87
C THR A 35 -2.66 6.40 20.38
N GLN A 36 -2.33 7.45 19.63
CA GLN A 36 -3.32 8.43 19.16
C GLN A 36 -4.38 7.79 18.26
N LEU A 37 -3.96 6.93 17.32
CA LEU A 37 -4.89 6.26 16.40
C LEU A 37 -5.78 5.26 17.17
N THR A 38 -5.22 4.48 18.07
CA THR A 38 -5.99 3.53 18.88
C THR A 38 -7.02 4.21 19.76
N ASP A 39 -6.65 5.31 20.44
CA ASP A 39 -7.58 6.11 21.26
C ASP A 39 -8.68 6.72 20.40
N PHE A 40 -8.33 7.16 19.18
CA PHE A 40 -9.34 7.66 18.24
C PHE A 40 -10.33 6.57 17.82
N VAL A 41 -9.85 5.36 17.52
CA VAL A 41 -10.70 4.21 17.19
C VAL A 41 -11.62 3.88 18.36
N ILE A 42 -11.07 3.65 19.56
CA ILE A 42 -11.82 3.23 20.76
C ILE A 42 -12.95 4.23 21.11
N ARG A 43 -12.69 5.53 21.04
CA ARG A 43 -13.72 6.55 21.38
C ARG A 43 -14.82 6.67 20.34
N ASN A 44 -14.61 6.18 19.11
CA ASN A 44 -15.55 6.32 17.99
C ASN A 44 -16.35 5.05 17.67
N ILE A 45 -15.97 3.89 18.25
CA ILE A 45 -16.69 2.64 18.10
C ILE A 45 -17.30 2.18 19.42
N LYS A 46 -18.38 1.40 19.35
CA LYS A 46 -19.02 0.88 20.57
C LYS A 46 -18.25 -0.32 21.13
N PRO A 47 -18.17 -0.45 22.46
CA PRO A 47 -17.65 -1.68 23.07
C PRO A 47 -18.40 -2.90 22.57
N GLY A 48 -17.67 -3.97 22.30
CA GLY A 48 -18.23 -5.23 21.81
C GLY A 48 -18.53 -5.27 20.31
N SER A 49 -18.28 -4.19 19.55
CA SER A 49 -18.41 -4.19 18.08
C SER A 49 -17.43 -5.14 17.40
N SER A 50 -17.80 -5.63 16.23
CA SER A 50 -16.88 -6.29 15.30
C SER A 50 -16.07 -5.24 14.50
N LEU A 51 -14.76 -5.41 14.45
CA LEU A 51 -13.82 -4.48 13.81
C LEU A 51 -13.03 -5.16 12.70
N LEU A 52 -13.05 -4.57 11.50
CA LEU A 52 -12.14 -4.90 10.40
C LEU A 52 -10.98 -3.90 10.38
N ILE A 53 -9.74 -4.37 10.35
CA ILE A 53 -8.53 -3.53 10.19
C ILE A 53 -7.91 -3.87 8.83
N LEU A 54 -7.95 -2.91 7.90
CA LEU A 54 -7.42 -3.08 6.55
C LEU A 54 -5.95 -2.66 6.48
N GLY A 55 -5.16 -3.39 5.69
CA GLY A 55 -3.72 -3.16 5.58
C GLY A 55 -3.01 -3.35 6.92
N ALA A 56 -3.50 -4.29 7.73
CA ALA A 56 -3.06 -4.47 9.11
C ALA A 56 -1.55 -4.70 9.26
N GLY A 57 -0.91 -5.31 8.27
CA GLY A 57 0.51 -5.61 8.35
C GLY A 57 0.86 -6.30 9.67
N LYS A 58 1.89 -5.77 10.36
CA LYS A 58 2.27 -6.20 11.70
C LYS A 58 1.47 -5.51 12.81
N CYS A 59 0.45 -4.74 12.46
CA CYS A 59 -0.35 -3.91 13.37
C CYS A 59 0.50 -2.99 14.26
N SER A 60 1.55 -2.38 13.67
CA SER A 60 2.46 -1.47 14.40
C SER A 60 1.86 -0.10 14.64
N ASP A 61 0.80 0.25 13.91
CA ASP A 61 0.06 1.51 13.93
C ASP A 61 -1.16 1.51 14.86
N LEU A 62 -1.61 0.33 15.31
CA LEU A 62 -2.75 0.16 16.23
C LEU A 62 -2.37 -0.75 17.39
N ASP A 63 -2.81 -0.42 18.60
CA ASP A 63 -2.63 -1.29 19.76
C ASP A 63 -3.68 -2.41 19.78
N LEU A 64 -3.27 -3.57 19.26
CA LEU A 64 -4.13 -4.74 19.14
C LEU A 64 -4.56 -5.29 20.52
N GLY A 65 -3.75 -5.08 21.56
CA GLY A 65 -4.08 -5.45 22.94
C GLY A 65 -5.28 -4.64 23.43
N MET A 66 -5.20 -3.30 23.38
CA MET A 66 -6.30 -2.41 23.78
C MET A 66 -7.57 -2.65 22.94
N LEU A 67 -7.40 -2.83 21.63
CA LEU A 67 -8.54 -3.11 20.76
C LEU A 67 -9.20 -4.45 21.08
N SER A 68 -8.44 -5.49 21.44
CA SER A 68 -9.00 -6.79 21.79
C SER A 68 -9.78 -6.80 23.10
N GLU A 69 -9.48 -5.87 24.02
CA GLU A 69 -10.25 -5.65 25.23
C GLU A 69 -11.54 -4.85 24.97
N HIS A 70 -11.56 -4.00 23.94
CA HIS A 70 -12.69 -3.14 23.60
C HIS A 70 -13.68 -3.79 22.63
N CYS A 71 -13.19 -4.50 21.63
CA CYS A 71 -13.99 -5.06 20.53
C CYS A 71 -14.49 -6.47 20.87
N GLY A 72 -15.68 -6.83 20.38
CA GLY A 72 -16.21 -8.18 20.45
C GLY A 72 -15.49 -9.16 19.52
N SER A 73 -15.02 -8.67 18.38
CA SER A 73 -14.16 -9.40 17.46
C SER A 73 -13.33 -8.47 16.61
N ILE A 74 -12.14 -8.93 16.20
CA ILE A 74 -11.23 -8.20 15.30
C ILE A 74 -10.84 -9.13 14.16
N THR A 75 -10.91 -8.60 12.94
CA THR A 75 -10.36 -9.23 11.74
C THR A 75 -9.24 -8.36 11.19
N LEU A 76 -8.01 -8.89 11.19
CA LEU A 76 -6.88 -8.28 10.49
C LEU A 76 -6.96 -8.68 9.03
N SER A 77 -7.02 -7.70 8.13
CA SER A 77 -7.05 -7.92 6.69
C SER A 77 -5.75 -7.40 6.08
N ASP A 78 -5.06 -8.27 5.38
CA ASP A 78 -3.83 -7.95 4.63
C ASP A 78 -3.61 -9.00 3.54
N TYR A 79 -2.76 -8.69 2.56
CA TYR A 79 -2.42 -9.63 1.49
C TYR A 79 -1.61 -10.83 2.01
N ARG A 80 -0.75 -10.63 3.03
CA ARG A 80 0.20 -11.63 3.53
C ARG A 80 -0.12 -12.12 4.94
N PRO A 81 -0.44 -13.43 5.08
CA PRO A 81 -0.78 -14.00 6.39
C PRO A 81 0.37 -13.94 7.42
N GLU A 82 1.63 -13.95 6.95
CA GLU A 82 2.81 -13.91 7.82
C GLU A 82 2.86 -12.64 8.67
N THR A 83 2.36 -11.54 8.16
CA THR A 83 2.33 -10.26 8.88
C THR A 83 1.39 -10.30 10.07
N ALA A 84 0.25 -11.01 9.95
CA ALA A 84 -0.68 -11.20 11.06
C ALA A 84 -0.09 -12.10 12.15
N GLU A 85 0.69 -13.14 11.80
CA GLU A 85 1.40 -13.96 12.77
C GLU A 85 2.42 -13.13 13.56
N GLU A 86 3.11 -12.20 12.88
CA GLU A 86 4.02 -11.26 13.55
C GLU A 86 3.25 -10.32 14.48
N ALA A 87 2.09 -9.78 14.05
CA ALA A 87 1.22 -8.95 14.87
C ALA A 87 0.78 -9.69 16.15
N PHE A 88 0.26 -10.90 16.02
CA PHE A 88 -0.17 -11.68 17.17
C PHE A 88 0.99 -11.95 18.16
N ARG A 89 2.16 -12.30 17.64
CA ARG A 89 3.36 -12.53 18.46
C ARG A 89 3.81 -11.27 19.20
N GLN A 90 3.77 -10.13 18.52
CA GLN A 90 4.18 -8.83 19.05
C GLN A 90 3.34 -8.40 20.25
N TYR A 91 2.04 -8.69 20.22
CA TYR A 91 1.10 -8.39 21.31
C TYR A 91 0.89 -9.56 22.29
N GLY A 92 1.57 -10.68 22.12
CA GLY A 92 1.37 -11.88 22.95
C GLY A 92 -0.02 -12.50 22.81
N LEU A 93 -0.69 -12.25 21.69
CA LEU A 93 -2.04 -12.74 21.40
C LEU A 93 -1.99 -14.03 20.58
N GLN A 94 -3.12 -14.74 20.55
CA GLN A 94 -3.28 -15.95 19.73
C GLN A 94 -4.52 -15.81 18.85
N PRO A 95 -4.49 -16.34 17.63
CA PRO A 95 -5.69 -16.46 16.80
C PRO A 95 -6.82 -17.17 17.58
N SER A 96 -8.03 -16.65 17.43
CA SER A 96 -9.22 -17.18 18.12
C SER A 96 -10.46 -16.96 17.28
N GLY A 97 -11.63 -17.38 17.76
CA GLY A 97 -12.91 -17.07 17.12
C GLY A 97 -13.21 -15.56 17.06
N THR A 98 -12.62 -14.77 17.95
CA THR A 98 -12.80 -13.32 18.06
C THR A 98 -11.62 -12.51 17.52
N LEU A 99 -10.46 -13.12 17.30
CA LEU A 99 -9.27 -12.49 16.72
C LEU A 99 -8.73 -13.35 15.58
N ARG A 100 -8.91 -12.89 14.35
CA ARG A 100 -8.61 -13.67 13.16
C ARG A 100 -7.92 -12.83 12.07
N PHE A 101 -7.33 -13.53 11.11
CA PHE A 101 -6.78 -12.96 9.89
C PHE A 101 -7.68 -13.31 8.70
N SER A 102 -7.80 -12.37 7.76
CA SER A 102 -8.38 -12.56 6.44
C SER A 102 -7.37 -12.12 5.39
N GLY A 103 -6.97 -13.05 4.52
CA GLY A 103 -6.14 -12.72 3.36
C GLY A 103 -6.98 -11.98 2.33
N SER A 104 -6.71 -10.69 2.11
CA SER A 104 -7.45 -9.88 1.14
C SER A 104 -6.48 -9.18 0.20
N ASP A 105 -6.71 -9.35 -1.08
CA ASP A 105 -6.04 -8.57 -2.13
C ASP A 105 -6.90 -7.34 -2.44
N TYR A 106 -6.31 -6.15 -2.38
CA TYR A 106 -7.02 -4.89 -2.64
C TYR A 106 -6.86 -4.39 -4.07
N VAL A 107 -5.99 -5.02 -4.85
CA VAL A 107 -5.66 -4.57 -6.21
C VAL A 107 -5.99 -5.59 -7.30
N GLY A 108 -6.14 -6.87 -6.97
CA GLY A 108 -6.42 -7.94 -7.91
C GLY A 108 -5.28 -8.30 -8.85
N ILE A 109 -4.07 -7.83 -8.56
CA ILE A 109 -2.88 -8.07 -9.40
C ILE A 109 -2.14 -9.26 -8.82
N THR A 110 -2.03 -10.32 -9.59
CA THR A 110 -1.46 -11.59 -9.15
C THR A 110 0.07 -11.59 -9.10
N ASP A 111 0.66 -12.55 -8.39
CA ASP A 111 2.12 -12.79 -8.43
C ASP A 111 2.60 -13.02 -9.86
N GLY A 112 1.80 -13.70 -10.69
CA GLY A 112 2.10 -13.91 -12.11
C GLY A 112 2.19 -12.61 -12.90
N ASP A 113 1.29 -11.65 -12.65
CA ASP A 113 1.31 -10.33 -13.28
C ASP A 113 2.56 -9.54 -12.84
N TYR A 114 2.93 -9.61 -11.55
CA TYR A 114 4.14 -8.95 -11.05
C TYR A 114 5.42 -9.57 -11.60
N ILE A 115 5.49 -10.90 -11.75
CA ILE A 115 6.62 -11.58 -12.38
C ILE A 115 6.72 -11.19 -13.86
N HIS A 116 5.60 -11.20 -14.59
CA HIS A 116 5.55 -10.76 -15.99
C HIS A 116 6.01 -9.29 -16.16
N TYR A 117 5.49 -8.38 -15.33
CA TYR A 117 5.98 -7.00 -15.29
C TYR A 117 7.50 -6.93 -15.05
N THR A 118 8.01 -7.77 -14.15
CA THR A 118 9.45 -7.81 -13.85
C THR A 118 10.27 -8.29 -15.04
N GLU A 119 9.76 -9.25 -15.80
CA GLU A 119 10.38 -9.72 -17.06
C GLU A 119 10.45 -8.60 -18.09
N THR A 120 9.32 -7.93 -18.36
CA THR A 120 9.25 -6.78 -19.28
C THR A 120 10.22 -5.67 -18.83
N LEU A 121 10.21 -5.34 -17.55
CA LEU A 121 11.07 -4.30 -16.99
C LEU A 121 12.56 -4.61 -17.17
N LEU A 122 12.99 -5.83 -16.85
CA LEU A 122 14.38 -6.25 -17.03
C LEU A 122 14.80 -6.25 -18.50
N ALA A 123 13.92 -6.70 -19.41
CA ALA A 123 14.16 -6.66 -20.85
C ALA A 123 14.31 -5.23 -21.37
N VAL A 124 13.43 -4.31 -20.93
CA VAL A 124 13.50 -2.88 -21.28
C VAL A 124 14.80 -2.26 -20.74
N MET A 125 15.20 -2.56 -19.50
CA MET A 125 16.47 -2.08 -18.93
C MET A 125 17.69 -2.57 -19.73
N GLU A 126 17.66 -3.82 -20.20
CA GLU A 126 18.73 -4.41 -21.02
C GLU A 126 18.84 -3.71 -22.38
N LYS A 127 17.73 -3.51 -23.08
CA LYS A 127 17.66 -2.78 -24.35
C LYS A 127 18.14 -1.34 -24.21
N LEU A 128 17.69 -0.63 -23.16
CA LEU A 128 18.08 0.76 -22.90
C LEU A 128 19.55 0.93 -22.52
N ARG A 129 20.19 -0.10 -21.93
CA ARG A 129 21.63 -0.11 -21.64
C ARG A 129 22.47 0.02 -22.89
N ASP A 130 22.06 -0.65 -23.95
CA ASP A 130 22.82 -0.81 -25.19
C ASP A 130 22.47 0.27 -26.24
N CYS A 131 21.50 1.17 -25.94
CA CYS A 131 21.12 2.27 -26.83
C CYS A 131 22.26 3.30 -26.97
N PRO A 132 22.66 3.67 -28.21
CA PRO A 132 23.63 4.75 -28.45
C PRO A 132 23.07 6.11 -28.02
N GLY A 133 23.92 6.93 -27.38
CA GLY A 133 23.51 8.20 -26.77
C GLY A 133 22.90 9.26 -27.69
N ASP A 134 23.10 9.15 -29.00
CA ASP A 134 22.70 10.17 -29.98
C ASP A 134 21.37 9.87 -30.70
N SER A 135 20.73 8.72 -30.43
CA SER A 135 19.44 8.32 -31.04
C SER A 135 18.27 8.32 -30.05
N LEU A 136 18.23 9.29 -29.17
CA LEU A 136 17.39 9.36 -27.96
C LEU A 136 15.89 9.27 -28.20
N GLU A 137 15.36 9.90 -29.25
CA GLU A 137 13.91 10.09 -29.39
C GLU A 137 13.16 8.88 -29.97
N SER A 138 13.78 8.05 -30.79
CA SER A 138 13.06 6.95 -31.45
C SER A 138 13.21 5.60 -30.76
N SER A 139 14.42 5.23 -30.31
CA SER A 139 14.67 3.90 -29.77
C SER A 139 14.26 3.77 -28.30
N ALA A 140 14.66 4.71 -27.43
CA ALA A 140 14.24 4.69 -26.01
C ALA A 140 12.72 4.89 -25.86
N GLY A 141 12.12 5.71 -26.74
CA GLY A 141 10.69 5.95 -26.74
C GLY A 141 9.84 4.68 -26.97
N SER A 142 10.28 3.80 -27.88
CA SER A 142 9.57 2.54 -28.16
C SER A 142 9.62 1.58 -26.96
N GLU A 143 10.78 1.46 -26.30
CA GLU A 143 10.96 0.57 -25.16
C GLU A 143 10.16 1.05 -23.92
N LEU A 144 10.15 2.36 -23.68
CA LEU A 144 9.32 2.95 -22.63
C LEU A 144 7.82 2.79 -22.92
N GLN A 145 7.43 2.85 -24.21
CA GLN A 145 6.04 2.61 -24.59
C GLN A 145 5.64 1.14 -24.44
N GLU A 146 6.55 0.19 -24.70
CA GLU A 146 6.35 -1.24 -24.41
C GLU A 146 6.01 -1.44 -22.93
N LEU A 147 6.82 -0.86 -22.02
CA LEU A 147 6.59 -0.94 -20.58
C LEU A 147 5.25 -0.32 -20.15
N ARG A 148 4.90 0.85 -20.71
CA ARG A 148 3.59 1.48 -20.46
C ARG A 148 2.43 0.59 -20.89
N ASN A 149 2.52 0.03 -22.10
CA ASN A 149 1.48 -0.84 -22.66
C ASN A 149 1.29 -2.11 -21.82
N ASP A 150 2.38 -2.69 -21.34
CA ASP A 150 2.35 -3.87 -20.48
C ASP A 150 1.67 -3.57 -19.14
N LEU A 151 2.04 -2.47 -18.48
CA LEU A 151 1.37 -2.01 -17.26
C LEU A 151 -0.12 -1.73 -17.47
N GLU A 152 -0.49 -1.02 -18.54
CA GLU A 152 -1.89 -0.75 -18.88
C GLU A 152 -2.66 -2.05 -19.11
N GLN A 153 -2.04 -3.06 -19.72
CA GLN A 153 -2.68 -4.36 -19.96
C GLN A 153 -2.91 -5.13 -18.65
N ILE A 154 -1.95 -5.09 -17.70
CA ILE A 154 -2.11 -5.68 -16.38
C ILE A 154 -3.33 -5.08 -15.66
N TYR A 155 -3.46 -3.75 -15.65
CA TYR A 155 -4.63 -3.10 -15.02
C TYR A 155 -5.95 -3.48 -15.70
N ARG A 156 -6.00 -3.50 -17.05
CA ARG A 156 -7.20 -3.92 -17.79
C ARG A 156 -7.63 -5.35 -17.49
N ASN A 157 -6.67 -6.26 -17.38
CA ASN A 157 -6.96 -7.66 -17.06
C ASN A 157 -7.62 -7.80 -15.68
N ASN A 158 -7.41 -6.83 -14.80
CA ASN A 158 -7.88 -6.83 -13.42
C ASN A 158 -9.03 -5.84 -13.15
N GLU A 159 -9.61 -5.21 -14.17
CA GLU A 159 -10.74 -4.29 -14.02
C GLU A 159 -11.98 -4.94 -13.39
N ALA A 160 -12.26 -6.20 -13.69
CA ALA A 160 -13.41 -6.94 -13.17
C ALA A 160 -13.16 -7.58 -11.80
N TYR A 161 -12.00 -7.37 -11.19
CA TYR A 161 -11.69 -7.97 -9.89
C TYR A 161 -12.54 -7.34 -8.79
N GLU A 162 -13.21 -8.17 -8.00
CA GLU A 162 -14.00 -7.78 -6.84
C GLU A 162 -13.22 -8.05 -5.55
N ILE A 163 -13.15 -7.05 -4.67
CA ILE A 163 -12.44 -7.18 -3.39
C ILE A 163 -13.34 -7.91 -2.40
N ASP A 164 -12.90 -9.08 -1.93
CA ASP A 164 -13.57 -9.81 -0.84
C ASP A 164 -12.87 -9.47 0.51
N LEU A 165 -13.63 -8.85 1.41
CA LEU A 165 -13.20 -8.52 2.76
C LEU A 165 -13.61 -9.57 3.81
N GLY A 166 -14.15 -10.71 3.36
CA GLY A 166 -14.45 -11.86 4.22
C GLY A 166 -15.67 -11.70 5.11
N GLY A 167 -16.51 -10.68 4.90
CA GLY A 167 -17.76 -10.54 5.64
C GLY A 167 -18.25 -9.10 5.83
N VAL A 168 -19.21 -8.94 6.74
CA VAL A 168 -19.78 -7.64 7.11
C VAL A 168 -19.50 -7.39 8.60
N TYR A 169 -18.99 -6.21 8.90
CA TYR A 169 -18.50 -5.79 10.20
C TYR A 169 -19.34 -4.62 10.74
N ASP A 170 -19.25 -4.36 12.04
CA ASP A 170 -19.89 -3.15 12.57
C ASP A 170 -19.07 -1.92 12.18
N ASN A 171 -17.73 -2.01 12.29
CA ASN A 171 -16.84 -0.91 11.94
C ASN A 171 -15.60 -1.42 11.17
N ALA A 172 -14.98 -0.51 10.40
CA ALA A 172 -13.70 -0.75 9.76
C ALA A 172 -12.70 0.38 10.07
N VAL A 173 -11.42 0.03 10.08
CA VAL A 173 -10.29 0.99 10.08
C VAL A 173 -9.53 0.81 8.78
N ILE A 174 -9.37 1.88 8.04
CA ILE A 174 -8.51 1.97 6.86
C ILE A 174 -7.64 3.23 7.00
N ALA A 175 -6.37 3.05 7.33
CA ALA A 175 -5.45 4.17 7.56
C ALA A 175 -4.12 3.91 6.84
N GLY A 176 -3.71 4.83 5.95
CA GLY A 176 -2.46 4.75 5.21
C GLY A 176 -2.40 3.63 4.15
N VAL A 177 -3.53 3.05 3.75
CA VAL A 177 -3.61 1.95 2.78
C VAL A 177 -3.60 2.47 1.34
N HIS A 178 -4.33 3.54 1.08
CA HIS A 178 -4.57 4.05 -0.27
C HIS A 178 -3.29 4.46 -1.00
N SER A 179 -2.33 5.03 -0.29
CA SER A 179 -1.02 5.39 -0.83
C SER A 179 -0.20 4.18 -1.28
N GLN A 180 -0.58 2.99 -0.85
CA GLN A 180 0.18 1.75 -1.04
C GLN A 180 -0.32 0.89 -2.19
N LEU A 181 -1.51 1.15 -2.73
CA LEU A 181 -2.16 0.30 -3.75
C LEU A 181 -1.30 0.08 -5.01
N ASN A 182 -0.48 1.06 -5.39
CA ASN A 182 0.43 0.98 -6.54
C ASN A 182 1.92 0.77 -6.16
N ASN A 183 2.24 0.60 -4.88
CA ASN A 183 3.64 0.58 -4.42
C ASN A 183 4.42 -0.66 -4.89
N SER A 184 3.75 -1.75 -5.22
CA SER A 184 4.42 -2.98 -5.66
C SER A 184 5.22 -2.76 -6.95
N PHE A 185 4.64 -2.15 -7.97
CA PHE A 185 5.35 -1.86 -9.22
C PHE A 185 6.59 -0.98 -9.02
N ARG A 186 6.44 0.07 -8.19
CA ARG A 186 7.55 0.97 -7.84
C ARG A 186 8.62 0.27 -7.00
N GLY A 187 8.19 -0.59 -6.08
CA GLY A 187 9.09 -1.41 -5.28
C GLY A 187 9.89 -2.38 -6.13
N ILE A 188 9.24 -3.15 -6.99
CA ILE A 188 9.87 -4.09 -7.92
C ILE A 188 10.90 -3.36 -8.81
N PHE A 189 10.56 -2.16 -9.33
CA PHE A 189 11.52 -1.35 -10.09
C PHE A 189 12.82 -1.07 -9.32
N GLN A 190 12.74 -0.74 -8.03
CA GLN A 190 13.94 -0.49 -7.22
C GLN A 190 14.78 -1.76 -7.04
N TYR A 191 14.14 -2.92 -6.90
CA TYR A 191 14.84 -4.21 -6.81
C TYR A 191 15.44 -4.64 -8.14
N ALA A 192 14.73 -4.47 -9.26
CA ALA A 192 15.23 -4.72 -10.61
C ALA A 192 16.44 -3.83 -10.95
N ARG A 193 16.35 -2.55 -10.58
CA ARG A 193 17.46 -1.61 -10.71
C ARG A 193 18.69 -2.10 -9.93
N LYS A 194 18.55 -2.41 -8.64
CA LYS A 194 19.63 -2.91 -7.80
C LYS A 194 20.21 -4.21 -8.35
N TYR A 195 19.36 -5.15 -8.74
CA TYR A 195 19.77 -6.42 -9.34
C TYR A 195 20.66 -6.23 -10.58
N THR A 196 20.32 -5.25 -11.43
CA THR A 196 21.07 -4.91 -12.63
C THR A 196 22.39 -4.21 -12.30
N GLU A 197 22.39 -3.25 -11.37
CA GLU A 197 23.58 -2.52 -10.92
C GLU A 197 24.60 -3.44 -10.24
N ASP A 198 24.17 -4.37 -9.38
CA ASP A 198 25.01 -5.34 -8.68
C ASP A 198 25.74 -6.32 -9.65
N ARG A 199 25.21 -6.47 -10.87
CA ARG A 199 25.82 -7.26 -11.95
C ARG A 199 26.65 -6.44 -12.94
N GLY A 200 27.00 -5.21 -12.56
CA GLY A 200 27.84 -4.29 -13.34
C GLY A 200 27.11 -3.62 -14.51
N GLY A 201 25.77 -3.73 -14.57
CA GLY A 201 24.96 -3.03 -15.55
C GLY A 201 24.84 -1.53 -15.22
N LYS A 202 25.15 -0.65 -16.20
CA LYS A 202 24.80 0.76 -16.13
C LYS A 202 23.41 0.92 -16.74
N ILE A 203 22.44 1.34 -15.94
CA ILE A 203 21.10 1.64 -16.44
C ILE A 203 21.06 3.08 -16.92
N ARG A 204 20.80 3.25 -18.21
CA ARG A 204 20.49 4.57 -18.79
C ARG A 204 19.00 4.85 -18.64
N TYR A 205 18.63 6.11 -18.72
CA TYR A 205 17.21 6.55 -18.73
C TYR A 205 16.42 6.13 -17.47
N LEU A 206 17.09 6.09 -16.30
CA LEU A 206 16.43 5.73 -15.04
C LEU A 206 15.28 6.68 -14.67
N ASN A 207 15.43 7.97 -14.96
CA ASN A 207 14.40 8.96 -14.67
C ASN A 207 13.18 8.75 -15.57
N GLU A 208 13.39 8.46 -16.85
CA GLU A 208 12.35 8.20 -17.84
C GLU A 208 11.61 6.88 -17.54
N LEU A 209 12.34 5.82 -17.16
CA LEU A 209 11.76 4.57 -16.69
C LEU A 209 10.89 4.81 -15.45
N ASN A 210 11.44 5.50 -14.46
CA ASN A 210 10.71 5.84 -13.24
C ASN A 210 9.46 6.67 -13.56
N ALA A 211 9.58 7.69 -14.42
CA ALA A 211 8.46 8.51 -14.85
C ALA A 211 7.39 7.68 -15.56
N ALA A 212 7.78 6.78 -16.49
CA ALA A 212 6.85 5.90 -17.19
C ALA A 212 6.03 5.03 -16.23
N ILE A 213 6.69 4.45 -15.21
CA ILE A 213 6.02 3.64 -14.19
C ILE A 213 5.08 4.50 -13.34
N PHE A 214 5.56 5.65 -12.85
CA PHE A 214 4.77 6.54 -11.99
C PHE A 214 3.55 7.12 -12.71
N GLU A 215 3.71 7.58 -13.94
CA GLU A 215 2.63 8.14 -14.75
C GLU A 215 1.56 7.08 -15.05
N THR A 216 1.99 5.87 -15.45
CA THR A 216 1.06 4.80 -15.79
C THR A 216 0.32 4.30 -14.56
N THR A 217 1.02 3.98 -13.47
CA THR A 217 0.38 3.54 -12.22
C THR A 217 -0.49 4.63 -11.61
N GLY A 218 -0.09 5.90 -11.72
CA GLY A 218 -0.85 7.06 -11.23
C GLY A 218 -2.21 7.23 -11.88
N LYS A 219 -2.36 6.92 -13.18
CA LYS A 219 -3.65 6.96 -13.88
C LYS A 219 -4.69 6.02 -13.28
N HIS A 220 -4.25 4.89 -12.75
CA HIS A 220 -5.12 3.87 -12.17
C HIS A 220 -5.39 4.06 -10.68
N SER A 221 -4.69 4.99 -10.01
CA SER A 221 -4.80 5.19 -8.57
C SER A 221 -6.22 5.54 -8.12
N LEU A 222 -6.90 6.44 -8.82
CA LEU A 222 -8.27 6.83 -8.47
C LEU A 222 -9.25 5.66 -8.57
N TYR A 223 -9.13 4.86 -9.62
CA TYR A 223 -9.94 3.66 -9.80
C TYR A 223 -9.73 2.66 -8.66
N LEU A 224 -8.49 2.39 -8.27
CA LEU A 224 -8.16 1.49 -7.17
C LEU A 224 -8.69 2.01 -5.82
N VAL A 225 -8.55 3.32 -5.57
CA VAL A 225 -9.08 3.98 -4.37
C VAL A 225 -10.59 3.81 -4.30
N ARG A 226 -11.32 4.11 -5.37
CA ARG A 226 -12.79 3.97 -5.43
C ARG A 226 -13.23 2.54 -5.17
N ARG A 227 -12.64 1.58 -5.87
CA ARG A 227 -12.96 0.16 -5.72
C ARG A 227 -12.75 -0.33 -4.28
N LEU A 228 -11.64 0.09 -3.64
CA LEU A 228 -11.40 -0.25 -2.24
C LEU A 228 -12.41 0.43 -1.32
N ASN A 229 -12.72 1.70 -1.53
CA ASN A 229 -13.71 2.42 -0.75
C ASN A 229 -15.11 1.79 -0.87
N GLU A 230 -15.54 1.43 -2.07
CA GLU A 230 -16.81 0.73 -2.31
C GLU A 230 -16.88 -0.60 -1.55
N ALA A 231 -15.82 -1.41 -1.59
CA ALA A 231 -15.74 -2.66 -0.86
C ALA A 231 -15.81 -2.43 0.66
N VAL A 232 -15.08 -1.44 1.19
CA VAL A 232 -15.07 -1.11 2.62
C VAL A 232 -16.44 -0.56 3.06
N PHE A 233 -16.99 0.41 2.34
CA PHE A 233 -18.23 1.07 2.72
C PHE A 233 -19.45 0.13 2.66
N SER A 234 -19.44 -0.82 1.72
CA SER A 234 -20.48 -1.86 1.63
C SER A 234 -20.35 -2.94 2.72
N SER A 235 -19.16 -3.12 3.29
CA SER A 235 -18.88 -4.15 4.31
C SER A 235 -19.11 -3.70 5.75
N VAL A 236 -19.57 -2.46 6.00
CA VAL A 236 -19.77 -1.93 7.35
C VAL A 236 -21.23 -1.58 7.65
N ARG A 237 -21.62 -1.73 8.93
CA ARG A 237 -22.95 -1.39 9.42
C ARG A 237 -23.02 -0.08 10.16
N GLU A 238 -21.99 0.28 10.94
CA GLU A 238 -21.99 1.45 11.83
C GLU A 238 -21.07 2.57 11.36
N GLY A 239 -19.82 2.27 10.94
CA GLY A 239 -18.93 3.33 10.49
C GLY A 239 -17.55 2.88 10.05
N VAL A 240 -16.79 3.85 9.55
CA VAL A 240 -15.42 3.68 9.09
C VAL A 240 -14.52 4.72 9.73
N ILE A 241 -13.42 4.29 10.32
CA ILE A 241 -12.29 5.15 10.66
C ILE A 241 -11.40 5.21 9.40
N TYR A 242 -11.39 6.36 8.76
CA TYR A 242 -10.78 6.57 7.47
C TYR A 242 -9.59 7.52 7.59
N GLY A 243 -8.38 7.03 7.31
CA GLY A 243 -7.16 7.81 7.42
C GLY A 243 -6.39 7.85 6.11
N TYR A 244 -5.94 9.04 5.74
CA TYR A 244 -5.09 9.25 4.57
C TYR A 244 -3.97 10.23 4.86
N GLU A 245 -2.90 10.13 4.08
CA GLU A 245 -1.73 10.98 4.17
C GLU A 245 -1.99 12.29 3.42
N LYS A 246 -2.24 13.36 4.17
CA LYS A 246 -2.43 14.70 3.63
C LYS A 246 -1.17 15.24 2.99
N ARG A 247 -0.01 14.96 3.62
CA ARG A 247 1.31 15.37 3.14
C ARG A 247 2.37 14.36 3.52
N ILE A 248 3.35 14.18 2.64
CA ILE A 248 4.62 13.56 2.98
C ILE A 248 5.61 14.67 3.36
N ILE A 249 6.33 14.47 4.45
CA ILE A 249 7.38 15.35 4.94
C ILE A 249 8.66 14.52 4.95
N PHE A 250 9.61 14.90 4.10
CA PHE A 250 10.90 14.23 3.99
C PHE A 250 12.00 15.20 4.34
N THR A 251 12.84 14.85 5.33
CA THR A 251 14.02 15.63 5.71
C THR A 251 15.27 14.84 5.31
N PRO A 252 15.90 15.16 4.16
CA PRO A 252 17.15 14.53 3.76
C PRO A 252 18.23 14.72 4.82
N GLU A 253 19.12 13.76 4.95
CA GLU A 253 20.28 13.89 5.85
C GLU A 253 21.12 15.13 5.50
N GLY A 254 21.37 15.98 6.49
CA GLY A 254 22.12 17.24 6.30
C GLY A 254 21.33 18.40 5.69
N ALA A 255 20.03 18.23 5.40
CA ALA A 255 19.21 19.31 4.90
C ALA A 255 18.71 20.24 6.03
N GLU A 256 18.74 21.55 5.78
CA GLU A 256 18.22 22.56 6.74
C GLU A 256 16.70 22.65 6.75
N SER A 257 16.04 22.21 5.67
CA SER A 257 14.59 22.30 5.51
C SER A 257 14.00 21.00 4.94
N PRO A 258 12.79 20.60 5.39
CA PRO A 258 12.11 19.45 4.85
C PRO A 258 11.58 19.71 3.43
N VAL A 259 11.50 18.65 2.62
CA VAL A 259 10.75 18.61 1.38
C VAL A 259 9.33 18.16 1.70
N ILE A 260 8.34 18.88 1.21
CA ILE A 260 6.93 18.57 1.40
C ILE A 260 6.33 18.16 0.06
N GLY A 261 5.59 17.07 0.05
CA GLY A 261 4.93 16.54 -1.14
C GLY A 261 3.59 15.87 -0.83
N THR A 262 3.00 15.30 -1.85
CA THR A 262 1.77 14.50 -1.76
C THR A 262 2.02 13.11 -2.35
N VAL A 263 1.16 12.15 -1.99
CA VAL A 263 1.14 10.81 -2.56
C VAL A 263 -0.18 10.63 -3.29
N ASP A 264 -0.16 10.23 -4.56
CA ASP A 264 -1.36 10.23 -5.42
C ASP A 264 -2.54 9.46 -4.82
N GLY A 265 -2.35 8.21 -4.44
CA GLY A 265 -3.43 7.42 -3.84
C GLY A 265 -4.01 8.04 -2.57
N ALA A 266 -3.17 8.65 -1.72
CA ALA A 266 -3.63 9.33 -0.52
C ALA A 266 -4.37 10.64 -0.84
N ARG A 267 -3.90 11.42 -1.81
CA ARG A 267 -4.58 12.63 -2.28
C ARG A 267 -5.97 12.29 -2.81
N GLN A 268 -6.06 11.27 -3.64
CA GLN A 268 -7.33 10.80 -4.20
C GLN A 268 -8.27 10.26 -3.12
N ALA A 269 -7.74 9.55 -2.11
CA ALA A 269 -8.54 9.11 -0.96
C ALA A 269 -9.14 10.29 -0.20
N GLY A 270 -8.39 11.36 -0.01
CA GLY A 270 -8.89 12.59 0.61
C GLY A 270 -9.97 13.28 -0.25
N GLU A 271 -9.78 13.38 -1.56
CA GLU A 271 -10.74 13.95 -2.51
C GLU A 271 -12.06 13.16 -2.54
N GLU A 272 -12.01 11.83 -2.49
CA GLU A 272 -13.20 10.97 -2.47
C GLU A 272 -14.10 11.17 -1.24
N VAL A 273 -13.55 11.63 -0.12
CA VAL A 273 -14.31 11.84 1.12
C VAL A 273 -14.49 13.31 1.49
N GLU A 274 -14.06 14.24 0.63
CA GLU A 274 -14.09 15.69 0.92
C GLU A 274 -15.50 16.21 1.22
N GLY A 275 -16.52 15.65 0.57
CA GLY A 275 -17.93 16.04 0.76
C GLY A 275 -18.65 15.38 1.94
N PHE A 276 -18.01 14.45 2.65
CA PHE A 276 -18.66 13.68 3.71
C PHE A 276 -18.56 14.38 5.06
N ASN A 277 -19.64 14.31 5.85
CA ASN A 277 -19.66 14.84 7.21
C ASN A 277 -19.01 13.86 8.18
N ALA A 278 -17.78 14.15 8.60
CA ALA A 278 -17.13 13.35 9.62
C ALA A 278 -17.77 13.59 11.00
N ALA A 279 -18.13 12.50 11.67
CA ALA A 279 -18.63 12.55 13.05
C ALA A 279 -17.53 12.96 14.06
N ASP A 280 -16.28 12.64 13.75
CA ASP A 280 -15.09 13.05 14.49
C ASP A 280 -13.90 13.12 13.53
N ARG A 281 -12.89 13.96 13.85
CA ARG A 281 -11.68 14.14 13.04
C ARG A 281 -10.46 14.37 13.92
N MET A 282 -9.32 13.83 13.48
CA MET A 282 -8.03 14.00 14.14
C MET A 282 -6.93 14.18 13.10
N GLY A 283 -6.07 15.19 13.32
CA GLY A 283 -4.78 15.29 12.62
C GLY A 283 -3.66 14.74 13.49
N CYS A 284 -2.76 13.96 12.91
CA CYS A 284 -1.58 13.45 13.62
C CYS A 284 -0.37 13.25 12.69
N LEU A 285 0.79 12.98 13.28
CA LEU A 285 2.02 12.69 12.53
C LEU A 285 2.36 11.19 12.63
N TRP A 286 2.43 10.55 11.48
CA TRP A 286 2.93 9.18 11.37
C TRP A 286 4.40 9.19 10.99
N PRO A 287 5.33 8.77 11.87
CA PRO A 287 6.77 8.75 11.59
C PRO A 287 7.14 7.50 10.79
N LEU A 288 6.76 7.44 9.51
CA LEU A 288 6.90 6.26 8.65
C LEU A 288 8.30 5.64 8.67
N SER A 289 9.35 6.47 8.65
CA SER A 289 10.74 6.01 8.77
C SER A 289 11.59 7.07 9.43
N ARG A 290 11.92 6.86 10.70
CA ARG A 290 12.84 7.76 11.44
C ARG A 290 14.22 7.78 10.80
N ARG A 291 14.73 6.62 10.39
CA ARG A 291 16.04 6.47 9.77
C ARG A 291 16.16 7.26 8.47
N ARG A 292 15.11 7.34 7.67
CA ARG A 292 15.07 8.08 6.40
C ARG A 292 14.54 9.50 6.55
N GLY A 293 14.14 9.93 7.75
CA GLY A 293 13.54 11.23 7.97
C GLY A 293 12.18 11.43 7.30
N VAL A 294 11.42 10.34 7.09
CA VAL A 294 10.12 10.38 6.41
C VAL A 294 9.00 10.34 7.43
N LYS A 295 8.08 11.31 7.33
CA LYS A 295 6.86 11.41 8.13
C LYS A 295 5.68 11.69 7.22
N PHE A 296 4.49 11.28 7.64
CA PHE A 296 3.24 11.70 7.03
C PHE A 296 2.43 12.55 8.00
N GLU A 297 1.88 13.64 7.49
CA GLU A 297 0.77 14.34 8.15
C GLU A 297 -0.51 13.61 7.77
N MET A 298 -1.14 12.97 8.76
CA MET A 298 -2.35 12.17 8.57
C MET A 298 -3.59 13.00 8.87
N ASP A 299 -4.63 12.78 8.11
CA ASP A 299 -6.01 13.21 8.42
C ASP A 299 -6.83 11.95 8.65
N ILE A 300 -7.37 11.81 9.86
CA ILE A 300 -8.14 10.65 10.31
C ILE A 300 -9.56 11.10 10.60
N CYS A 301 -10.54 10.50 9.92
CA CYS A 301 -11.95 10.83 10.02
C CYS A 301 -12.76 9.62 10.49
N CYS A 302 -13.77 9.84 11.30
CA CYS A 302 -14.81 8.86 11.59
C CYS A 302 -16.04 9.19 10.76
N PHE A 303 -16.42 8.33 9.82
CA PHE A 303 -17.64 8.43 9.04
C PHE A 303 -18.66 7.40 9.52
N LYS A 304 -19.93 7.80 9.64
CA LYS A 304 -21.04 6.87 9.92
C LYS A 304 -21.48 6.20 8.61
N ALA A 305 -21.85 4.92 8.66
CA ALA A 305 -22.25 4.15 7.49
C ALA A 305 -23.44 4.78 6.71
N ALA A 306 -24.33 5.49 7.41
CA ALA A 306 -25.42 6.22 6.76
C ALA A 306 -24.92 7.33 5.82
N GLU A 307 -23.87 8.05 6.21
CA GLU A 307 -23.24 9.10 5.39
C GLU A 307 -22.58 8.52 4.13
N LEU A 308 -21.91 7.38 4.27
CA LEU A 308 -21.18 6.73 3.18
C LEU A 308 -22.11 6.14 2.09
N LYS A 309 -23.36 5.81 2.44
CA LYS A 309 -24.34 5.21 1.51
C LYS A 309 -25.08 6.25 0.67
N THR A 310 -25.28 7.46 1.20
CA THR A 310 -25.98 8.54 0.48
C THR A 310 -25.14 9.18 -0.63
N ALA A 311 -23.85 9.01 -0.63
CA ALA A 311 -22.96 9.56 -1.65
C ALA A 311 -22.84 8.67 -2.92
N ASN A 312 -23.35 7.45 -2.87
CA ASN A 312 -23.36 6.51 -4.02
C ASN A 312 -24.72 6.48 -4.76
N GLU A 313 -25.71 7.26 -4.33
CA GLU A 313 -27.00 7.51 -5.00
C GLU A 313 -26.95 8.82 -5.81
#